data_b3b85551774f26d747e7ae2c17f6e25a
#
_entry.id   b3b85551774f26d747e7ae2c17f6e25a
#
_cell.length_a   1.000
_cell.length_b   1.000
_cell.length_c   1.000
_cell.angle_alpha   90.00
_cell.angle_beta   90.00
_cell.angle_gamma   90.00
#
_symmetry.space_group_name_H-M   'P 1'
#
loop_
_entity.id
_entity.type
_entity.pdbx_description
1 polymer ?
#
loop_
_entity_poly.entity_id
_entity_poly.type
_entity_poly.pdbx_seq_one_letter_code
_entity_poly.pdbx_strand_id
1 'polypeptide(L)'
;MARPTGSLRRWPFTTLGFPTLFFMQNMLAARTVVAVPRGTMLRMPARMVGSVRMPVRALSMSHAVARSDKFRAERDTFGDLQVPADKNGGAQPKRCSMNFKIGGKMERMPEPIISAFGVLKKAAATVNKEFGLDPKIADAICAAADEVISGKLHEHFPLVVFQTGSGTQSNMNVNEVISNRAIEMLGGELGSKKPVHPNDHVNRSQSSNDTFPTAMHIASVLEITKELLPALRHLHQALQAKQNEFADIIKIGRTHLQDATPLTLGQEFSGYVQQVANSIERVENVLPRLRMLAQGGTAVGTGLNTFKGFDVKVASEISRITGEEFVTAPNKFEALASHDAMVEASGAMNTVAVSFMKIANDIRYLGSGPRCGLGELSLPENEPGSSIMPGK
;
A
#
# COMPACT_ATOMS: atom_id res chain seq x y z
N MET A 1 -28.19 46.89 21.44
CA MET A 1 -28.37 45.57 20.83
C MET A 1 -27.27 44.66 21.37
N ALA A 2 -27.62 43.76 22.26
CA ALA A 2 -26.68 42.94 23.03
C ALA A 2 -26.18 41.77 22.19
N ARG A 3 -24.85 41.57 22.14
CA ARG A 3 -24.24 40.39 21.58
C ARG A 3 -24.37 39.20 22.56
N PRO A 4 -24.77 38.00 22.16
CA PRO A 4 -24.72 36.85 23.04
C PRO A 4 -23.27 36.40 23.18
N THR A 5 -22.75 36.40 24.41
CA THR A 5 -21.47 35.76 24.78
C THR A 5 -21.70 34.28 24.95
N GLY A 6 -21.60 33.53 23.84
CA GLY A 6 -21.51 32.07 23.87
C GLY A 6 -20.06 31.64 24.00
N SER A 7 -19.73 30.95 25.08
CA SER A 7 -18.40 30.39 25.33
C SER A 7 -18.03 29.38 24.23
N LEU A 8 -16.99 29.69 23.45
CA LEU A 8 -16.36 28.80 22.49
C LEU A 8 -15.77 27.60 23.25
N ARG A 9 -16.40 26.43 23.19
CA ARG A 9 -15.85 25.22 23.70
C ARG A 9 -14.76 24.68 22.76
N ARG A 10 -13.51 24.57 23.25
CA ARG A 10 -12.37 23.97 22.55
C ARG A 10 -12.56 22.45 22.47
N TRP A 11 -12.22 21.91 21.32
CA TRP A 11 -12.35 20.48 21.00
C TRP A 11 -10.98 19.78 20.93
N PRO A 12 -10.83 18.58 21.51
CA PRO A 12 -9.67 17.77 21.26
C PRO A 12 -9.96 16.86 20.04
N PHE A 13 -9.33 17.14 18.91
CA PHE A 13 -9.07 16.12 17.91
C PHE A 13 -7.88 15.30 18.40
N THR A 14 -8.14 14.16 19.02
CA THR A 14 -7.11 13.16 19.23
C THR A 14 -6.75 12.56 17.87
N THR A 15 -5.48 12.67 17.52
CA THR A 15 -4.73 12.08 16.44
C THR A 15 -5.43 10.97 15.67
N LEU A 16 -5.89 11.27 14.46
CA LEU A 16 -6.05 10.27 13.41
C LEU A 16 -4.66 9.74 13.08
N GLY A 17 -4.44 8.46 13.28
CA GLY A 17 -3.14 7.83 13.10
C GLY A 17 -2.61 8.00 11.67
N PHE A 18 -1.34 8.31 11.56
CA PHE A 18 -0.54 8.53 10.35
C PHE A 18 -0.64 7.50 9.20
N PRO A 19 -1.13 6.25 9.36
CA PRO A 19 -1.21 5.29 8.26
C PRO A 19 -2.15 5.68 7.12
N THR A 20 -3.27 6.34 7.42
CA THR A 20 -4.30 6.66 6.41
C THR A 20 -3.86 7.76 5.44
N LEU A 21 -3.06 8.73 5.92
CA LEU A 21 -2.48 9.77 5.07
C LEU A 21 -1.39 9.22 4.15
N PHE A 22 -0.64 8.24 4.60
CA PHE A 22 0.44 7.61 3.84
C PHE A 22 -0.10 6.76 2.68
N PHE A 23 -1.23 6.09 2.87
CA PHE A 23 -1.92 5.35 1.81
C PHE A 23 -2.49 6.30 0.74
N MET A 24 -3.06 7.43 1.12
CA MET A 24 -3.54 8.46 0.19
C MET A 24 -2.40 9.13 -0.59
N GLN A 25 -1.23 9.37 0.01
CA GLN A 25 -0.07 9.94 -0.68
C GLN A 25 0.51 8.99 -1.74
N ASN A 26 0.56 7.69 -1.46
CA ASN A 26 1.08 6.71 -2.43
C ASN A 26 0.11 6.46 -3.60
N MET A 27 -1.18 6.64 -3.42
CA MET A 27 -2.17 6.54 -4.50
C MET A 27 -2.23 7.79 -5.39
N LEU A 28 -1.98 8.99 -4.84
CA LEU A 28 -1.89 10.25 -5.59
C LEU A 28 -0.62 10.34 -6.46
N ALA A 29 0.37 9.47 -6.26
CA ALA A 29 1.58 9.38 -7.07
C ALA A 29 1.37 8.72 -8.44
N ALA A 30 0.21 8.17 -8.75
CA ALA A 30 -0.16 7.75 -10.11
C ALA A 30 -0.39 8.99 -10.99
N ARG A 31 0.71 9.66 -11.38
CA ARG A 31 0.69 10.82 -12.28
C ARG A 31 0.24 10.42 -13.68
N THR A 32 -0.89 10.96 -14.08
CA THR A 32 -1.27 11.05 -15.49
C THR A 32 -0.19 11.84 -16.23
N VAL A 33 0.52 11.20 -17.16
CA VAL A 33 1.47 11.87 -18.06
C VAL A 33 0.64 12.68 -19.05
N VAL A 34 0.46 13.97 -18.79
CA VAL A 34 -0.05 14.93 -19.77
C VAL A 34 1.16 15.43 -20.55
N ALA A 35 1.21 15.13 -21.84
CA ALA A 35 2.20 15.65 -22.76
C ALA A 35 2.06 17.17 -22.90
N VAL A 36 3.12 17.90 -22.50
CA VAL A 36 3.23 19.35 -22.72
C VAL A 36 3.94 19.59 -24.05
N PRO A 37 3.42 20.45 -24.93
CA PRO A 37 4.09 20.78 -26.20
C PRO A 37 5.35 21.61 -25.95
N ARG A 38 6.40 21.33 -26.73
CA ARG A 38 7.66 22.08 -26.76
C ARG A 38 7.44 23.53 -27.19
N GLY A 39 7.76 24.48 -26.32
CA GLY A 39 7.84 25.91 -26.61
C GLY A 39 9.18 26.49 -26.16
N THR A 40 9.93 26.94 -27.13
CA THR A 40 11.01 27.93 -27.21
C THR A 40 11.79 28.33 -25.95
N MET A 41 13.08 27.99 -25.97
CA MET A 41 14.12 28.51 -25.06
C MET A 41 14.39 30.00 -25.26
N LEU A 42 14.25 30.78 -24.20
CA LEU A 42 14.90 32.11 -24.09
C LEU A 42 16.16 31.96 -23.22
N ARG A 43 17.32 32.26 -23.83
CA ARG A 43 18.63 32.36 -23.16
C ARG A 43 18.69 33.63 -22.32
N MET A 44 19.07 33.54 -21.05
CA MET A 44 19.58 34.66 -20.26
C MET A 44 21.06 34.43 -19.84
N PRO A 45 21.88 35.50 -19.76
CA PRO A 45 23.32 35.34 -19.62
C PRO A 45 23.76 35.14 -18.15
N ALA A 46 24.84 34.38 -18.01
CA ALA A 46 25.49 34.09 -16.74
C ALA A 46 26.14 35.35 -16.14
N ARG A 47 25.87 35.65 -14.88
CA ARG A 47 26.69 36.56 -14.05
C ARG A 47 27.44 35.74 -13.03
N MET A 48 28.79 35.92 -13.04
CA MET A 48 29.71 35.38 -12.08
C MET A 48 29.38 35.87 -10.66
N VAL A 49 29.38 34.97 -9.71
CA VAL A 49 29.45 35.27 -8.28
C VAL A 49 30.60 34.44 -7.68
N GLY A 50 31.53 35.15 -7.05
CA GLY A 50 32.76 34.61 -6.53
C GLY A 50 32.57 33.61 -5.37
N SER A 51 33.47 32.65 -5.35
CA SER A 51 33.56 31.61 -4.31
C SER A 51 34.15 32.16 -3.01
N VAL A 52 33.39 32.18 -1.93
CA VAL A 52 33.93 32.30 -0.56
C VAL A 52 34.04 30.89 0.00
N ARG A 53 35.26 30.41 0.15
CA ARG A 53 35.57 29.15 0.86
C ARG A 53 35.54 29.41 2.35
N MET A 54 34.62 28.82 3.08
CA MET A 54 34.73 28.59 4.52
C MET A 54 35.21 27.18 4.82
N PRO A 55 36.10 26.99 5.81
CA PRO A 55 36.54 25.64 6.17
C PRO A 55 35.49 24.93 7.00
N VAL A 56 34.91 23.86 6.44
CA VAL A 56 34.06 22.93 7.17
C VAL A 56 34.96 22.00 7.98
N ARG A 57 34.96 22.18 9.29
CA ARG A 57 35.52 21.18 10.23
C ARG A 57 34.64 19.94 10.18
N ALA A 58 35.16 18.87 9.63
CA ALA A 58 34.55 17.56 9.65
C ALA A 58 34.52 17.01 11.08
N LEU A 59 33.34 16.96 11.71
CA LEU A 59 33.09 16.09 12.86
C LEU A 59 32.75 14.71 12.30
N SER A 60 33.78 13.88 12.20
CA SER A 60 33.65 12.45 11.94
C SER A 60 33.12 11.78 13.22
N MET A 61 31.84 11.46 13.28
CA MET A 61 31.33 10.41 14.17
C MET A 61 30.97 9.22 13.31
N SER A 62 31.97 8.40 13.03
CA SER A 62 31.78 7.09 12.43
C SER A 62 31.29 6.11 13.48
N HIS A 63 29.95 5.88 13.55
CA HIS A 63 29.44 4.58 13.96
C HIS A 63 29.38 3.71 12.69
N ALA A 64 30.55 3.21 12.31
CA ALA A 64 30.65 2.12 11.36
C ALA A 64 30.10 0.85 12.06
N VAL A 65 28.82 0.54 11.87
CA VAL A 65 28.37 -0.83 11.97
C VAL A 65 29.17 -1.60 10.93
N ALA A 66 30.08 -2.46 11.40
CA ALA A 66 30.86 -3.36 10.55
C ALA A 66 29.88 -4.19 9.71
N ARG A 67 29.62 -3.78 8.47
CA ARG A 67 29.00 -4.64 7.46
C ARG A 67 29.97 -5.77 7.23
N SER A 68 29.58 -6.99 7.53
CA SER A 68 30.33 -8.16 7.10
C SER A 68 30.31 -8.18 5.57
N ASP A 69 31.43 -7.86 4.94
CA ASP A 69 31.61 -7.94 3.47
C ASP A 69 31.68 -9.38 2.97
N LYS A 70 30.93 -10.28 3.61
CA LYS A 70 30.83 -11.68 3.20
C LYS A 70 29.78 -11.81 2.11
N PHE A 71 30.20 -12.33 0.97
CA PHE A 71 29.33 -12.73 -0.12
C PHE A 71 29.30 -14.25 -0.20
N ARG A 72 28.19 -14.80 -0.70
CA ARG A 72 28.05 -16.20 -1.12
C ARG A 72 27.77 -16.23 -2.62
N ALA A 73 28.24 -17.29 -3.27
CA ALA A 73 27.91 -17.54 -4.68
C ALA A 73 26.55 -18.20 -4.78
N GLU A 74 25.67 -17.64 -5.61
CA GLU A 74 24.43 -18.29 -6.03
C GLU A 74 24.35 -18.33 -7.54
N ARG A 75 23.54 -19.24 -8.07
CA ARG A 75 23.46 -19.49 -9.51
C ARG A 75 22.02 -19.38 -10.00
N ASP A 76 21.85 -18.70 -11.13
CA ASP A 76 20.62 -18.70 -11.93
C ASP A 76 20.90 -19.18 -13.36
N THR A 77 19.95 -19.01 -14.29
CA THR A 77 20.08 -19.41 -15.70
C THR A 77 21.15 -18.62 -16.46
N PHE A 78 21.57 -17.45 -15.96
CA PHE A 78 22.64 -16.63 -16.54
C PHE A 78 24.01 -16.87 -15.93
N GLY A 79 24.14 -17.79 -14.97
CA GLY A 79 25.39 -18.16 -14.33
C GLY A 79 25.51 -17.69 -12.87
N ASP A 80 26.74 -17.78 -12.36
CA ASP A 80 27.04 -17.49 -10.96
C ASP A 80 27.01 -15.99 -10.66
N LEU A 81 26.52 -15.64 -9.45
CA LEU A 81 26.43 -14.27 -8.97
C LEU A 81 26.74 -14.20 -7.48
N GLN A 82 27.44 -13.16 -7.08
CA GLN A 82 27.74 -12.89 -5.67
C GLN A 82 26.55 -12.14 -5.01
N VAL A 83 25.97 -12.76 -3.98
CA VAL A 83 24.90 -12.18 -3.16
C VAL A 83 25.39 -11.96 -1.73
N PRO A 84 24.87 -10.96 -1.01
CA PRO A 84 25.24 -10.74 0.39
C PRO A 84 24.94 -11.97 1.24
N ALA A 85 25.91 -12.41 2.05
CA ALA A 85 25.77 -13.65 2.84
C ALA A 85 24.73 -13.53 3.96
N ASP A 86 24.46 -12.30 4.41
CA ASP A 86 23.48 -11.97 5.46
C ASP A 86 22.04 -11.84 4.96
N LYS A 87 21.79 -12.02 3.65
CA LYS A 87 20.46 -11.87 3.06
C LYS A 87 19.94 -13.20 2.50
N ASN A 88 18.67 -13.47 2.76
CA ASN A 88 17.99 -14.66 2.23
C ASN A 88 17.58 -14.53 0.75
N GLY A 89 17.63 -13.32 0.19
CA GLY A 89 17.44 -13.13 -1.26
C GLY A 89 18.58 -13.76 -2.05
N GLY A 90 18.26 -14.36 -3.20
CA GLY A 90 19.20 -15.11 -4.02
C GLY A 90 19.67 -14.36 -5.28
N ALA A 91 20.02 -15.14 -6.33
CA ALA A 91 20.59 -14.59 -7.57
C ALA A 91 19.60 -13.73 -8.36
N GLN A 92 18.32 -14.11 -8.45
CA GLN A 92 17.36 -13.38 -9.27
C GLN A 92 17.03 -11.97 -8.76
N PRO A 93 16.66 -11.75 -7.47
CA PRO A 93 16.49 -10.38 -6.94
C PRO A 93 17.77 -9.58 -7.02
N LYS A 94 18.94 -10.19 -6.85
CA LYS A 94 20.20 -9.47 -7.03
C LYS A 94 20.38 -8.95 -8.45
N ARG A 95 20.11 -9.75 -9.49
CA ARG A 95 20.13 -9.28 -10.89
C ARG A 95 19.12 -8.18 -11.13
N CYS A 96 17.90 -8.34 -10.66
CA CYS A 96 16.86 -7.34 -10.82
C CYS A 96 17.29 -5.99 -10.22
N SER A 97 17.89 -5.99 -9.03
CA SER A 97 18.41 -4.77 -8.39
C SER A 97 19.56 -4.09 -9.16
N MET A 98 20.25 -4.82 -10.04
CA MET A 98 21.28 -4.26 -10.92
C MET A 98 20.67 -3.57 -12.15
N ASN A 99 19.52 -4.06 -12.62
CA ASN A 99 18.86 -3.55 -13.82
C ASN A 99 18.07 -2.26 -13.56
N PHE A 100 17.38 -2.18 -12.41
CA PHE A 100 16.43 -1.11 -12.10
C PHE A 100 16.91 -0.28 -10.91
N LYS A 101 17.74 0.74 -11.19
CA LYS A 101 18.26 1.69 -10.20
C LYS A 101 17.40 2.95 -10.12
N ILE A 102 16.07 2.78 -10.05
CA ILE A 102 15.07 3.85 -10.10
C ILE A 102 14.32 3.88 -8.77
N GLY A 103 14.04 5.09 -8.27
CA GLY A 103 13.17 5.31 -7.09
C GLY A 103 13.77 5.00 -5.72
N GLY A 104 14.89 4.30 -5.65
CA GLY A 104 15.59 3.99 -4.40
C GLY A 104 14.71 3.25 -3.39
N LYS A 105 14.81 3.63 -2.11
CA LYS A 105 14.05 2.99 -1.03
C LYS A 105 12.55 3.35 -1.04
N MET A 106 12.20 4.52 -1.58
CA MET A 106 10.84 5.03 -1.58
C MET A 106 9.91 4.28 -2.56
N GLU A 107 10.49 3.68 -3.59
CA GLU A 107 9.74 2.98 -4.64
C GLU A 107 9.90 1.45 -4.53
N ARG A 108 10.21 0.94 -3.36
CA ARG A 108 10.23 -0.50 -3.11
C ARG A 108 8.82 -1.09 -3.23
N MET A 109 8.76 -2.37 -3.57
CA MET A 109 7.51 -3.13 -3.55
C MET A 109 6.85 -2.98 -2.16
N PRO A 110 5.58 -2.54 -2.08
CA PRO A 110 4.91 -2.29 -0.81
C PRO A 110 4.84 -3.51 0.10
N GLU A 111 4.99 -3.29 1.40
CA GLU A 111 4.92 -4.35 2.42
C GLU A 111 3.64 -5.20 2.35
N PRO A 112 2.43 -4.63 2.13
CA PRO A 112 1.21 -5.44 1.99
C PRO A 112 1.29 -6.48 0.87
N ILE A 113 1.95 -6.15 -0.27
CA ILE A 113 2.17 -7.10 -1.37
C ILE A 113 3.09 -8.24 -0.92
N ILE A 114 4.17 -7.93 -0.21
CA ILE A 114 5.11 -8.94 0.30
C ILE A 114 4.42 -9.87 1.31
N SER A 115 3.65 -9.30 2.24
CA SER A 115 2.86 -10.08 3.20
C SER A 115 1.82 -10.96 2.50
N ALA A 116 1.14 -10.44 1.48
CA ALA A 116 0.18 -11.20 0.68
C ALA A 116 0.84 -12.38 -0.07
N PHE A 117 2.05 -12.19 -0.58
CA PHE A 117 2.84 -13.31 -1.12
C PHE A 117 3.12 -14.36 -0.03
N GLY A 118 3.46 -13.95 1.18
CA GLY A 118 3.65 -14.86 2.32
C GLY A 118 2.40 -15.71 2.57
N VAL A 119 1.22 -15.07 2.64
CA VAL A 119 -0.08 -15.75 2.77
C VAL A 119 -0.29 -16.77 1.65
N LEU A 120 -0.07 -16.35 0.41
CA LEU A 120 -0.26 -17.20 -0.76
C LEU A 120 0.70 -18.40 -0.76
N LYS A 121 2.00 -18.19 -0.48
CA LYS A 121 2.99 -19.29 -0.45
C LYS A 121 2.71 -20.28 0.68
N LYS A 122 2.26 -19.79 1.84
CA LYS A 122 1.80 -20.65 2.93
C LYS A 122 0.60 -21.50 2.52
N ALA A 123 -0.42 -20.88 1.93
CA ALA A 123 -1.61 -21.58 1.46
C ALA A 123 -1.27 -22.63 0.39
N ALA A 124 -0.46 -22.26 -0.60
CA ALA A 124 -0.03 -23.18 -1.65
C ALA A 124 0.78 -24.35 -1.10
N ALA A 125 1.72 -24.12 -0.17
CA ALA A 125 2.49 -25.19 0.46
C ALA A 125 1.61 -26.14 1.28
N THR A 126 0.63 -25.60 2.02
CA THR A 126 -0.34 -26.40 2.79
C THR A 126 -1.14 -27.32 1.86
N VAL A 127 -1.68 -26.79 0.76
CA VAL A 127 -2.47 -27.56 -0.20
C VAL A 127 -1.61 -28.56 -0.96
N ASN A 128 -0.39 -28.21 -1.33
CA ASN A 128 0.52 -29.10 -2.06
C ASN A 128 0.97 -30.33 -1.25
N LYS A 129 0.80 -30.36 0.09
CA LYS A 129 0.98 -31.59 0.88
C LYS A 129 0.05 -32.71 0.40
N GLU A 130 -1.19 -32.38 0.08
CA GLU A 130 -2.15 -33.35 -0.46
C GLU A 130 -1.75 -33.86 -1.86
N PHE A 131 -0.90 -33.11 -2.55
CA PHE A 131 -0.43 -33.42 -3.91
C PHE A 131 1.06 -33.81 -3.94
N GLY A 132 1.55 -34.40 -2.85
CA GLY A 132 2.86 -35.04 -2.78
C GLY A 132 4.06 -34.11 -2.56
N LEU A 133 3.86 -32.94 -1.99
CA LEU A 133 4.96 -32.17 -1.39
C LEU A 133 5.32 -32.79 -0.05
N ASP A 134 6.60 -33.06 0.18
CA ASP A 134 7.09 -33.61 1.44
C ASP A 134 6.59 -32.74 2.63
N PRO A 135 5.94 -33.36 3.64
CA PRO A 135 5.39 -32.63 4.77
C PRO A 135 6.42 -31.79 5.53
N LYS A 136 7.66 -32.27 5.70
CA LYS A 136 8.73 -31.54 6.40
C LYS A 136 9.15 -30.29 5.61
N ILE A 137 9.24 -30.42 4.29
CA ILE A 137 9.54 -29.29 3.40
C ILE A 137 8.39 -28.28 3.43
N ALA A 138 7.15 -28.75 3.34
CA ALA A 138 5.97 -27.91 3.37
C ALA A 138 5.85 -27.14 4.71
N ASP A 139 6.11 -27.81 5.84
CA ASP A 139 6.07 -27.18 7.17
C ASP A 139 7.16 -26.10 7.31
N ALA A 140 8.36 -26.36 6.81
CA ALA A 140 9.43 -25.35 6.79
C ALA A 140 9.09 -24.16 5.89
N ILE A 141 8.48 -24.40 4.73
CA ILE A 141 7.98 -23.32 3.85
C ILE A 141 6.89 -22.51 4.56
N CYS A 142 5.94 -23.15 5.23
CA CYS A 142 4.89 -22.47 5.98
C CYS A 142 5.47 -21.58 7.11
N ALA A 143 6.44 -22.11 7.87
CA ALA A 143 7.10 -21.37 8.94
C ALA A 143 7.89 -20.16 8.40
N ALA A 144 8.63 -20.32 7.30
CA ALA A 144 9.32 -19.22 6.64
C ALA A 144 8.35 -18.17 6.07
N ALA A 145 7.21 -18.62 5.51
CA ALA A 145 6.16 -17.74 5.03
C ALA A 145 5.51 -16.93 6.17
N ASP A 146 5.36 -17.49 7.37
CA ASP A 146 4.88 -16.76 8.55
C ASP A 146 5.85 -15.64 8.96
N GLU A 147 7.15 -15.84 8.82
CA GLU A 147 8.13 -14.77 9.05
C GLU A 147 8.03 -13.65 7.98
N VAL A 148 7.66 -13.99 6.73
CA VAL A 148 7.36 -12.99 5.69
C VAL A 148 6.09 -12.21 6.02
N ILE A 149 5.00 -12.90 6.39
CA ILE A 149 3.71 -12.30 6.75
C ILE A 149 3.87 -11.32 7.91
N SER A 150 4.65 -11.69 8.91
CA SER A 150 4.89 -10.85 10.12
C SER A 150 5.83 -9.67 9.88
N GLY A 151 6.40 -9.52 8.69
CA GLY A 151 7.36 -8.46 8.36
C GLY A 151 8.80 -8.70 8.86
N LYS A 152 9.06 -9.79 9.56
CA LYS A 152 10.40 -10.10 10.11
C LYS A 152 11.49 -10.18 9.04
N LEU A 153 11.12 -10.52 7.80
CA LEU A 153 12.03 -10.67 6.68
C LEU A 153 11.98 -9.50 5.68
N HIS A 154 11.37 -8.35 6.01
CA HIS A 154 11.19 -7.23 5.08
C HIS A 154 12.47 -6.71 4.45
N GLU A 155 13.58 -6.72 5.19
CA GLU A 155 14.88 -6.28 4.66
C GLU A 155 15.43 -7.15 3.52
N HIS A 156 14.85 -8.34 3.29
CA HIS A 156 15.24 -9.25 2.24
C HIS A 156 14.51 -9.00 0.90
N PHE A 157 13.65 -7.96 0.84
CA PHE A 157 12.86 -7.58 -0.33
C PHE A 157 13.29 -6.21 -0.87
N PRO A 158 14.43 -6.12 -1.58
CA PRO A 158 14.98 -4.84 -2.02
C PRO A 158 14.39 -4.33 -3.33
N LEU A 159 13.52 -5.10 -4.01
CA LEU A 159 13.06 -4.78 -5.35
C LEU A 159 12.12 -3.58 -5.37
N VAL A 160 12.27 -2.75 -6.40
CA VAL A 160 11.41 -1.60 -6.66
C VAL A 160 10.20 -2.00 -7.51
N VAL A 161 9.17 -1.15 -7.52
CA VAL A 161 7.96 -1.36 -8.34
C VAL A 161 8.25 -1.30 -9.85
N PHE A 162 9.34 -0.65 -10.26
CA PHE A 162 9.81 -0.59 -11.65
C PHE A 162 10.48 -1.91 -12.04
N GLN A 163 9.67 -2.84 -12.46
CA GLN A 163 10.07 -4.18 -12.94
C GLN A 163 9.09 -4.65 -14.03
N THR A 164 9.18 -5.91 -14.48
CA THR A 164 8.22 -6.45 -15.45
C THR A 164 6.81 -6.45 -14.86
N GLY A 165 5.81 -6.08 -15.66
CA GLY A 165 4.40 -6.03 -15.24
C GLY A 165 3.83 -7.39 -14.83
N SER A 166 4.46 -8.48 -15.27
CA SER A 166 4.10 -9.86 -14.88
C SER A 166 4.44 -10.21 -13.42
N GLY A 167 5.23 -9.37 -12.70
CA GLY A 167 5.62 -9.59 -11.32
C GLY A 167 6.59 -10.75 -11.08
N THR A 168 7.24 -11.25 -12.13
CA THR A 168 8.15 -12.41 -12.04
C THR A 168 9.28 -12.16 -11.04
N GLN A 169 9.87 -10.97 -11.03
CA GLN A 169 10.97 -10.66 -10.12
C GLN A 169 10.52 -10.66 -8.65
N SER A 170 9.35 -10.11 -8.34
CA SER A 170 8.79 -10.15 -6.99
C SER A 170 8.46 -11.58 -6.56
N ASN A 171 7.81 -12.37 -7.41
CA ASN A 171 7.52 -13.78 -7.13
C ASN A 171 8.81 -14.58 -6.87
N MET A 172 9.85 -14.38 -7.69
CA MET A 172 11.12 -15.08 -7.50
C MET A 172 11.86 -14.61 -6.25
N ASN A 173 11.80 -13.33 -5.92
CA ASN A 173 12.36 -12.83 -4.66
C ASN A 173 11.73 -13.53 -3.46
N VAL A 174 10.40 -13.64 -3.44
CA VAL A 174 9.68 -14.35 -2.37
C VAL A 174 10.05 -15.83 -2.34
N ASN A 175 10.09 -16.48 -3.51
CA ASN A 175 10.46 -17.90 -3.60
C ASN A 175 11.86 -18.16 -3.04
N GLU A 176 12.85 -17.32 -3.39
CA GLU A 176 14.23 -17.48 -2.93
C GLU A 176 14.38 -17.17 -1.45
N VAL A 177 13.73 -16.12 -0.94
CA VAL A 177 13.74 -15.77 0.50
C VAL A 177 13.12 -16.89 1.33
N ILE A 178 11.95 -17.38 0.97
CA ILE A 178 11.28 -18.47 1.69
C ILE A 178 12.09 -19.75 1.58
N SER A 179 12.61 -20.10 0.40
CA SER A 179 13.45 -21.29 0.21
C SER A 179 14.71 -21.24 1.10
N ASN A 180 15.46 -20.14 1.05
CA ASN A 180 16.67 -20.00 1.84
C ASN A 180 16.37 -20.00 3.35
N ARG A 181 15.28 -19.35 3.79
CA ARG A 181 14.89 -19.38 5.20
C ARG A 181 14.48 -20.78 5.65
N ALA A 182 13.71 -21.51 4.84
CA ALA A 182 13.35 -22.89 5.11
C ALA A 182 14.59 -23.82 5.15
N ILE A 183 15.58 -23.59 4.29
CA ILE A 183 16.87 -24.32 4.30
C ILE A 183 17.59 -24.10 5.63
N GLU A 184 17.68 -22.87 6.13
CA GLU A 184 18.27 -22.56 7.43
C GLU A 184 17.54 -23.27 8.58
N MET A 185 16.20 -23.26 8.58
CA MET A 185 15.40 -23.95 9.60
C MET A 185 15.62 -25.45 9.61
N LEU A 186 15.94 -26.03 8.45
CA LEU A 186 16.24 -27.46 8.29
C LEU A 186 17.73 -27.79 8.47
N GLY A 187 18.58 -26.80 8.83
CA GLY A 187 20.02 -27.00 9.06
C GLY A 187 20.84 -27.19 7.79
N GLY A 188 20.32 -26.74 6.63
CA GLY A 188 21.01 -26.80 5.34
C GLY A 188 21.89 -25.55 5.09
N GLU A 189 22.61 -25.58 3.97
CA GLU A 189 23.47 -24.46 3.52
C GLU A 189 22.70 -23.48 2.63
N LEU A 190 22.72 -22.18 2.99
CA LEU A 190 22.10 -21.09 2.24
C LEU A 190 22.58 -21.07 0.78
N GLY A 191 21.63 -20.92 -0.15
CA GLY A 191 21.90 -20.86 -1.58
C GLY A 191 22.08 -22.23 -2.23
N SER A 192 22.17 -23.32 -1.46
CA SER A 192 22.32 -24.69 -1.96
C SER A 192 21.10 -25.20 -2.74
N LYS A 193 19.94 -24.58 -2.54
CA LYS A 193 18.63 -25.04 -3.04
C LYS A 193 18.24 -26.45 -2.55
N LYS A 194 18.87 -26.91 -1.46
CA LYS A 194 18.64 -28.21 -0.82
C LYS A 194 18.53 -28.00 0.70
N PRO A 195 17.57 -28.64 1.39
CA PRO A 195 16.55 -29.57 0.84
C PRO A 195 15.35 -28.85 0.18
N VAL A 196 15.25 -27.51 0.24
CA VAL A 196 14.12 -26.75 -0.31
C VAL A 196 14.55 -26.02 -1.58
N HIS A 197 13.84 -26.26 -2.70
CA HIS A 197 14.10 -25.58 -3.96
C HIS A 197 13.07 -24.47 -4.21
N PRO A 198 13.48 -23.24 -4.64
CA PRO A 198 12.55 -22.12 -4.81
C PRO A 198 11.47 -22.36 -5.86
N ASN A 199 11.79 -23.06 -6.97
CA ASN A 199 10.81 -23.34 -8.02
C ASN A 199 10.04 -24.64 -7.77
N ASP A 200 10.74 -25.74 -7.42
CA ASP A 200 10.13 -27.07 -7.40
C ASP A 200 9.30 -27.29 -6.13
N HIS A 201 9.60 -26.58 -5.04
CA HIS A 201 8.91 -26.71 -3.77
C HIS A 201 8.09 -25.44 -3.42
N VAL A 202 8.72 -24.25 -3.31
CA VAL A 202 8.01 -23.03 -2.90
C VAL A 202 7.03 -22.56 -3.98
N ASN A 203 7.40 -22.65 -5.25
CA ASN A 203 6.55 -22.26 -6.38
C ASN A 203 5.79 -23.43 -7.03
N ARG A 204 5.74 -24.59 -6.39
CA ARG A 204 5.05 -25.78 -6.91
C ARG A 204 3.59 -25.47 -7.23
N SER A 205 3.11 -25.95 -8.39
CA SER A 205 1.74 -25.74 -8.90
C SER A 205 1.38 -24.27 -9.18
N GLN A 206 2.38 -23.39 -9.36
CA GLN A 206 2.19 -21.96 -9.52
C GLN A 206 3.01 -21.42 -10.70
N SER A 207 2.62 -20.23 -11.17
CA SER A 207 3.39 -19.38 -12.08
C SER A 207 3.45 -17.97 -11.47
N SER A 208 4.41 -17.14 -11.88
CA SER A 208 4.35 -15.70 -11.57
C SER A 208 3.07 -15.06 -12.10
N ASN A 209 2.54 -15.58 -13.21
CA ASN A 209 1.42 -15.00 -13.93
C ASN A 209 0.08 -15.12 -13.18
N ASP A 210 -0.13 -16.20 -12.40
CA ASP A 210 -1.29 -16.34 -11.52
C ASP A 210 -1.01 -15.86 -10.09
N THR A 211 0.25 -15.94 -9.65
CA THR A 211 0.66 -15.65 -8.27
C THR A 211 0.70 -14.16 -7.98
N PHE A 212 1.25 -13.34 -8.90
CA PHE A 212 1.36 -11.89 -8.69
C PHE A 212 -0.01 -11.19 -8.64
N PRO A 213 -0.94 -11.42 -9.60
CA PRO A 213 -2.29 -10.84 -9.49
C PRO A 213 -3.04 -11.34 -8.24
N THR A 214 -2.87 -12.61 -7.85
CA THR A 214 -3.44 -13.12 -6.60
C THR A 214 -2.90 -12.37 -5.38
N ALA A 215 -1.60 -12.12 -5.30
CA ALA A 215 -1.01 -11.33 -4.20
C ALA A 215 -1.53 -9.89 -4.20
N MET A 216 -1.70 -9.25 -5.37
CA MET A 216 -2.30 -7.91 -5.49
C MET A 216 -3.72 -7.89 -4.93
N HIS A 217 -4.55 -8.87 -5.29
CA HIS A 217 -5.93 -9.00 -4.81
C HIS A 217 -5.99 -9.21 -3.29
N ILE A 218 -5.20 -10.14 -2.75
CA ILE A 218 -5.12 -10.38 -1.29
C ILE A 218 -4.72 -9.10 -0.55
N ALA A 219 -3.65 -8.44 -0.97
CA ALA A 219 -3.16 -7.21 -0.35
C ALA A 219 -4.25 -6.12 -0.36
N SER A 220 -4.90 -5.91 -1.51
CA SER A 220 -5.94 -4.88 -1.64
C SER A 220 -7.16 -5.16 -0.76
N VAL A 221 -7.63 -6.40 -0.69
CA VAL A 221 -8.75 -6.77 0.19
C VAL A 221 -8.39 -6.52 1.64
N LEU A 222 -7.21 -6.96 2.09
CA LEU A 222 -6.78 -6.80 3.47
C LEU A 222 -6.62 -5.33 3.87
N GLU A 223 -6.00 -4.49 3.03
CA GLU A 223 -5.85 -3.05 3.30
C GLU A 223 -7.21 -2.34 3.31
N ILE A 224 -8.11 -2.71 2.41
CA ILE A 224 -9.47 -2.14 2.38
C ILE A 224 -10.26 -2.54 3.62
N THR A 225 -10.29 -3.81 3.98
CA THR A 225 -11.15 -4.31 5.07
C THR A 225 -10.61 -4.00 6.46
N LYS A 226 -9.29 -4.05 6.65
CA LYS A 226 -8.66 -3.88 7.96
C LYS A 226 -8.28 -2.45 8.28
N GLU A 227 -8.02 -1.61 7.28
CA GLU A 227 -7.56 -0.24 7.48
C GLU A 227 -8.55 0.80 6.92
N LEU A 228 -8.86 0.75 5.62
CA LEU A 228 -9.62 1.81 4.97
C LEU A 228 -11.08 1.88 5.46
N LEU A 229 -11.81 0.79 5.43
CA LEU A 229 -13.22 0.78 5.86
C LEU A 229 -13.40 1.16 7.34
N PRO A 230 -12.61 0.65 8.30
CA PRO A 230 -12.66 1.12 9.68
C PRO A 230 -12.40 2.62 9.81
N ALA A 231 -11.42 3.17 9.09
CA ALA A 231 -11.12 4.60 9.10
C ALA A 231 -12.26 5.45 8.50
N LEU A 232 -12.87 5.00 7.40
CA LEU A 232 -14.03 5.66 6.80
C LEU A 232 -15.24 5.65 7.75
N ARG A 233 -15.52 4.55 8.40
CA ARG A 233 -16.60 4.44 9.39
C ARG A 233 -16.36 5.33 10.60
N HIS A 234 -15.11 5.43 11.07
CA HIS A 234 -14.74 6.35 12.16
C HIS A 234 -14.99 7.82 11.76
N LEU A 235 -14.55 8.21 10.55
CA LEU A 235 -14.82 9.57 10.04
C LEU A 235 -16.31 9.85 9.88
N HIS A 236 -17.08 8.89 9.36
CA HIS A 236 -18.52 8.99 9.24
C HIS A 236 -19.18 9.27 10.60
N GLN A 237 -18.81 8.50 11.63
CA GLN A 237 -19.32 8.68 13.01
C GLN A 237 -18.96 10.05 13.57
N ALA A 238 -17.73 10.52 13.36
CA ALA A 238 -17.29 11.84 13.83
C ALA A 238 -18.08 12.98 13.16
N LEU A 239 -18.30 12.90 11.85
CA LEU A 239 -19.11 13.89 11.13
C LEU A 239 -20.57 13.83 11.52
N GLN A 240 -21.14 12.63 11.74
CA GLN A 240 -22.51 12.45 12.24
C GLN A 240 -22.70 13.06 13.63
N ALA A 241 -21.72 12.91 14.52
CA ALA A 241 -21.75 13.56 15.84
C ALA A 241 -21.77 15.08 15.70
N LYS A 242 -21.00 15.64 14.78
CA LYS A 242 -21.01 17.10 14.49
C LYS A 242 -22.29 17.56 13.83
N GLN A 243 -22.86 16.81 12.91
CA GLN A 243 -24.17 17.09 12.36
C GLN A 243 -25.22 17.24 13.46
N ASN A 244 -25.22 16.33 14.45
CA ASN A 244 -26.18 16.38 15.55
C ASN A 244 -25.90 17.55 16.52
N GLU A 245 -24.63 17.82 16.83
CA GLU A 245 -24.22 18.94 17.68
C GLU A 245 -24.61 20.30 17.08
N PHE A 246 -24.56 20.41 15.77
CA PHE A 246 -24.81 21.64 15.03
C PHE A 246 -26.24 21.78 14.49
N ALA A 247 -27.15 20.90 14.89
CA ALA A 247 -28.51 20.80 14.33
C ALA A 247 -29.30 22.11 14.44
N ASP A 248 -29.13 22.83 15.55
CA ASP A 248 -29.90 24.06 15.85
C ASP A 248 -29.12 25.35 15.56
N ILE A 249 -27.92 25.27 14.99
CA ILE A 249 -27.10 26.43 14.67
C ILE A 249 -27.52 27.01 13.32
N ILE A 250 -28.32 28.04 13.31
CA ILE A 250 -28.77 28.74 12.10
C ILE A 250 -27.63 29.57 11.51
N LYS A 251 -27.39 29.42 10.22
CA LYS A 251 -26.41 30.15 9.44
C LYS A 251 -26.94 30.56 8.07
N ILE A 252 -26.21 31.45 7.39
CA ILE A 252 -26.47 31.72 5.97
C ILE A 252 -25.97 30.56 5.08
N GLY A 253 -26.81 30.14 4.15
CA GLY A 253 -26.36 29.31 3.02
C GLY A 253 -25.72 30.18 1.96
N ARG A 254 -24.81 29.57 1.17
CA ARG A 254 -24.12 30.26 0.05
C ARG A 254 -24.27 29.48 -1.25
N THR A 255 -24.48 30.22 -2.33
CA THR A 255 -24.36 29.72 -3.71
C THR A 255 -23.41 30.66 -4.44
N HIS A 256 -22.46 30.12 -5.21
CA HIS A 256 -21.39 30.88 -5.87
C HIS A 256 -20.63 31.81 -4.87
N LEU A 257 -20.46 31.38 -3.62
CA LEU A 257 -19.88 32.16 -2.51
C LEU A 257 -20.64 33.43 -2.10
N GLN A 258 -21.86 33.61 -2.62
CA GLN A 258 -22.74 34.73 -2.26
C GLN A 258 -23.82 34.25 -1.29
N ASP A 259 -24.30 35.16 -0.47
CA ASP A 259 -25.38 34.92 0.49
C ASP A 259 -26.64 34.41 -0.25
N ALA A 260 -27.23 33.34 0.27
CA ALA A 260 -28.44 32.75 -0.26
C ALA A 260 -29.52 32.65 0.85
N THR A 261 -30.10 31.47 1.03
CA THR A 261 -31.14 31.23 2.04
C THR A 261 -30.57 30.62 3.31
N PRO A 262 -31.19 30.85 4.50
CA PRO A 262 -30.77 30.24 5.75
C PRO A 262 -30.82 28.70 5.71
N LEU A 263 -29.90 28.06 6.42
CA LEU A 263 -29.91 26.63 6.77
C LEU A 263 -29.28 26.46 8.15
N THR A 264 -29.27 25.26 8.69
CA THR A 264 -28.46 25.00 9.88
C THR A 264 -27.09 24.46 9.51
N LEU A 265 -26.10 24.67 10.37
CA LEU A 265 -24.76 24.11 10.21
C LEU A 265 -24.81 22.56 10.22
N GLY A 266 -25.74 21.99 11.01
CA GLY A 266 -26.00 20.54 10.98
C GLY A 266 -26.50 20.04 9.61
N GLN A 267 -27.33 20.83 8.93
CA GLN A 267 -27.74 20.49 7.55
C GLN A 267 -26.57 20.52 6.57
N GLU A 268 -25.65 21.47 6.70
CA GLU A 268 -24.43 21.50 5.89
C GLU A 268 -23.56 20.27 6.15
N PHE A 269 -23.34 19.88 7.42
CA PHE A 269 -22.60 18.70 7.81
C PHE A 269 -23.29 17.40 7.37
N SER A 270 -24.62 17.38 7.27
CA SER A 270 -25.35 16.18 6.76
C SER A 270 -24.93 15.81 5.34
N GLY A 271 -24.59 16.80 4.51
CA GLY A 271 -24.03 16.56 3.18
C GLY A 271 -22.68 15.81 3.24
N TYR A 272 -21.82 16.15 4.21
CA TYR A 272 -20.53 15.49 4.40
C TYR A 272 -20.71 14.06 4.91
N VAL A 273 -21.62 13.84 5.85
CA VAL A 273 -22.00 12.52 6.36
C VAL A 273 -22.45 11.63 5.20
N GLN A 274 -23.36 12.14 4.34
CA GLN A 274 -23.83 11.37 3.19
C GLN A 274 -22.72 11.05 2.18
N GLN A 275 -21.80 11.99 1.92
CA GLN A 275 -20.67 11.75 1.03
C GLN A 275 -19.76 10.62 1.54
N VAL A 276 -19.52 10.56 2.87
CA VAL A 276 -18.71 9.48 3.46
C VAL A 276 -19.48 8.16 3.47
N ALA A 277 -20.78 8.16 3.76
CA ALA A 277 -21.64 6.96 3.66
C ALA A 277 -21.59 6.35 2.25
N ASN A 278 -21.82 7.18 1.23
CA ASN A 278 -21.72 6.76 -0.16
C ASN A 278 -20.30 6.26 -0.54
N SER A 279 -19.27 6.83 0.10
CA SER A 279 -17.88 6.41 -0.12
C SER A 279 -17.60 5.03 0.47
N ILE A 280 -18.14 4.72 1.64
CA ILE A 280 -18.07 3.39 2.26
C ILE A 280 -18.73 2.35 1.34
N GLU A 281 -19.95 2.62 0.88
CA GLU A 281 -20.66 1.73 -0.02
C GLU A 281 -19.92 1.47 -1.33
N ARG A 282 -19.33 2.52 -1.96
CA ARG A 282 -18.50 2.36 -3.17
C ARG A 282 -17.31 1.44 -2.93
N VAL A 283 -16.61 1.60 -1.79
CA VAL A 283 -15.46 0.77 -1.45
C VAL A 283 -15.87 -0.67 -1.14
N GLU A 284 -17.00 -0.88 -0.47
CA GLU A 284 -17.53 -2.22 -0.22
C GLU A 284 -17.93 -2.93 -1.54
N ASN A 285 -18.48 -2.20 -2.50
CA ASN A 285 -18.95 -2.74 -3.77
C ASN A 285 -17.82 -3.24 -4.71
N VAL A 286 -16.56 -2.87 -4.50
CA VAL A 286 -15.44 -3.40 -5.29
C VAL A 286 -14.89 -4.72 -4.73
N LEU A 287 -15.14 -5.03 -3.46
CA LEU A 287 -14.60 -6.22 -2.80
C LEU A 287 -14.99 -7.54 -3.46
N PRO A 288 -16.22 -7.78 -3.92
CA PRO A 288 -16.58 -9.06 -4.55
C PRO A 288 -15.66 -9.44 -5.72
N ARG A 289 -15.25 -8.48 -6.54
CA ARG A 289 -14.34 -8.72 -7.67
C ARG A 289 -12.88 -8.88 -7.26
N LEU A 290 -12.44 -8.12 -6.26
CA LEU A 290 -11.11 -8.28 -5.67
C LEU A 290 -10.92 -9.63 -4.95
N ARG A 291 -12.01 -10.25 -4.47
CA ARG A 291 -11.97 -11.55 -3.80
C ARG A 291 -11.84 -12.73 -4.75
N MET A 292 -11.93 -12.52 -6.07
CA MET A 292 -11.76 -13.54 -7.10
C MET A 292 -10.29 -13.69 -7.46
N LEU A 293 -9.72 -14.88 -7.22
CA LEU A 293 -8.28 -15.12 -7.33
C LEU A 293 -7.88 -15.82 -8.62
N ALA A 294 -6.80 -15.33 -9.24
CA ALA A 294 -6.20 -15.91 -10.43
C ALA A 294 -5.50 -17.25 -10.16
N GLN A 295 -5.13 -17.51 -8.89
CA GLN A 295 -4.33 -18.68 -8.52
C GLN A 295 -4.94 -19.98 -9.03
N GLY A 296 -4.08 -20.85 -9.57
CA GLY A 296 -4.43 -22.11 -10.22
C GLY A 296 -4.54 -22.04 -11.73
N GLY A 297 -4.52 -20.84 -12.33
CA GLY A 297 -4.44 -20.68 -13.79
C GLY A 297 -3.05 -20.98 -14.36
N THR A 298 -2.04 -20.93 -13.52
CA THR A 298 -0.62 -21.12 -13.86
C THR A 298 -0.13 -20.14 -14.93
N ALA A 299 0.53 -20.63 -15.99
CA ALA A 299 1.21 -19.75 -16.95
C ALA A 299 0.27 -18.90 -17.81
N VAL A 300 -0.86 -19.47 -18.26
CA VAL A 300 -1.73 -18.83 -19.28
C VAL A 300 -3.24 -18.97 -18.97
N GLY A 301 -3.61 -19.58 -17.84
CA GLY A 301 -5.02 -19.75 -17.44
C GLY A 301 -5.54 -21.18 -17.60
N THR A 302 -4.76 -22.10 -18.17
CA THR A 302 -5.17 -23.51 -18.40
C THR A 302 -4.96 -24.43 -17.21
N GLY A 303 -4.23 -23.98 -16.18
CA GLY A 303 -3.89 -24.79 -15.03
C GLY A 303 -2.83 -25.89 -15.33
N LEU A 304 -2.01 -25.71 -16.36
CA LEU A 304 -0.93 -26.65 -16.69
C LEU A 304 0.04 -26.78 -15.50
N ASN A 305 0.45 -28.02 -15.19
CA ASN A 305 1.31 -28.38 -14.05
C ASN A 305 0.68 -28.13 -12.66
N THR A 306 -0.64 -28.07 -12.56
CA THR A 306 -1.37 -28.10 -11.30
C THR A 306 -2.35 -29.28 -11.24
N PHE A 307 -3.04 -29.46 -10.13
CA PHE A 307 -3.94 -30.56 -9.87
C PHE A 307 -5.39 -30.07 -9.88
N LYS A 308 -6.32 -30.94 -10.28
CA LYS A 308 -7.74 -30.61 -10.26
C LYS A 308 -8.20 -30.21 -8.86
N GLY A 309 -8.78 -29.02 -8.72
CA GLY A 309 -9.25 -28.47 -7.46
C GLY A 309 -8.19 -27.74 -6.63
N PHE A 310 -6.95 -27.63 -7.12
CA PHE A 310 -5.90 -26.84 -6.46
C PHE A 310 -6.32 -25.38 -6.25
N ASP A 311 -6.89 -24.77 -7.27
CA ASP A 311 -7.37 -23.38 -7.27
C ASP A 311 -8.42 -23.11 -6.18
N VAL A 312 -9.42 -23.98 -6.05
CA VAL A 312 -10.47 -23.89 -5.03
C VAL A 312 -9.88 -24.07 -3.62
N LYS A 313 -9.02 -25.09 -3.45
CA LYS A 313 -8.39 -25.38 -2.15
C LYS A 313 -7.47 -24.25 -1.68
N VAL A 314 -6.66 -23.67 -2.59
CA VAL A 314 -5.78 -22.55 -2.25
C VAL A 314 -6.58 -21.30 -1.88
N ALA A 315 -7.66 -20.97 -2.61
CA ALA A 315 -8.55 -19.85 -2.27
C ALA A 315 -9.18 -20.06 -0.89
N SER A 316 -9.65 -21.28 -0.59
CA SER A 316 -10.20 -21.61 0.73
C SER A 316 -9.14 -21.51 1.85
N GLU A 317 -7.91 -21.94 1.60
CA GLU A 317 -6.82 -21.86 2.58
C GLU A 317 -6.36 -20.40 2.80
N ILE A 318 -6.33 -19.57 1.76
CA ILE A 318 -6.10 -18.12 1.88
C ILE A 318 -7.18 -17.50 2.76
N SER A 319 -8.46 -17.88 2.54
CA SER A 319 -9.56 -17.41 3.37
C SER A 319 -9.37 -17.78 4.85
N ARG A 320 -8.98 -19.02 5.11
CA ARG A 320 -8.70 -19.50 6.48
C ARG A 320 -7.55 -18.74 7.16
N ILE A 321 -6.47 -18.43 6.42
CA ILE A 321 -5.30 -17.72 6.95
C ILE A 321 -5.62 -16.25 7.24
N THR A 322 -6.36 -15.60 6.36
CA THR A 322 -6.61 -14.15 6.42
C THR A 322 -7.81 -13.75 7.26
N GLY A 323 -8.79 -14.65 7.39
CA GLY A 323 -10.11 -14.39 7.97
C GLY A 323 -11.06 -13.65 7.01
N GLU A 324 -10.64 -13.43 5.74
CA GLU A 324 -11.45 -12.82 4.68
C GLU A 324 -11.91 -13.91 3.69
N GLU A 325 -13.05 -13.70 3.06
CA GLU A 325 -13.57 -14.63 2.06
C GLU A 325 -12.89 -14.41 0.71
N PHE A 326 -12.23 -15.43 0.19
CA PHE A 326 -11.67 -15.46 -1.17
C PHE A 326 -12.20 -16.66 -1.93
N VAL A 327 -12.41 -16.49 -3.23
CA VAL A 327 -12.91 -17.53 -4.12
C VAL A 327 -12.02 -17.65 -5.35
N THR A 328 -12.04 -18.83 -5.97
CA THR A 328 -11.35 -19.00 -7.25
C THR A 328 -12.08 -18.20 -8.33
N ALA A 329 -11.34 -17.46 -9.19
CA ALA A 329 -11.94 -16.71 -10.27
C ALA A 329 -12.64 -17.68 -11.27
N PRO A 330 -13.83 -17.33 -11.76
CA PRO A 330 -14.60 -18.20 -12.65
C PRO A 330 -13.95 -18.37 -14.02
N ASN A 331 -13.10 -17.42 -14.43
CA ASN A 331 -12.32 -17.46 -15.66
C ASN A 331 -10.87 -17.11 -15.37
N LYS A 332 -9.96 -18.08 -15.50
CA LYS A 332 -8.54 -17.88 -15.23
C LYS A 332 -7.81 -17.11 -16.32
N PHE A 333 -8.31 -17.11 -17.54
CA PHE A 333 -7.71 -16.34 -18.65
C PHE A 333 -7.90 -14.83 -18.42
N GLU A 334 -9.11 -14.41 -18.01
CA GLU A 334 -9.38 -13.04 -17.63
C GLU A 334 -8.57 -12.65 -16.38
N ALA A 335 -8.64 -13.45 -15.33
CA ALA A 335 -8.00 -13.13 -14.04
C ALA A 335 -6.47 -13.02 -14.11
N LEU A 336 -5.81 -13.70 -15.08
CA LEU A 336 -4.37 -13.55 -15.31
C LEU A 336 -4.02 -12.34 -16.17
N ALA A 337 -4.82 -12.06 -17.19
CA ALA A 337 -4.48 -11.11 -18.24
C ALA A 337 -5.04 -9.70 -18.01
N SER A 338 -6.08 -9.57 -17.17
CA SER A 338 -6.74 -8.31 -16.89
C SER A 338 -6.56 -7.91 -15.42
N HIS A 339 -6.55 -6.60 -15.16
CA HIS A 339 -6.50 -6.02 -13.82
C HIS A 339 -7.70 -5.08 -13.56
N ASP A 340 -8.84 -5.38 -14.17
CA ASP A 340 -10.05 -4.54 -14.13
C ASP A 340 -10.53 -4.32 -12.69
N ALA A 341 -10.48 -5.33 -11.83
CA ALA A 341 -10.85 -5.20 -10.43
C ALA A 341 -9.96 -4.21 -9.67
N MET A 342 -8.67 -4.14 -10.01
CA MET A 342 -7.72 -3.17 -9.44
C MET A 342 -8.01 -1.75 -9.96
N VAL A 343 -8.33 -1.61 -11.24
CA VAL A 343 -8.69 -0.33 -11.86
C VAL A 343 -9.99 0.20 -11.26
N GLU A 344 -10.99 -0.67 -11.09
CA GLU A 344 -12.26 -0.32 -10.45
C GLU A 344 -12.06 0.14 -9.00
N ALA A 345 -11.28 -0.58 -8.20
CA ALA A 345 -10.93 -0.20 -6.84
C ALA A 345 -10.22 1.16 -6.79
N SER A 346 -9.26 1.39 -7.70
CA SER A 346 -8.58 2.69 -7.84
C SER A 346 -9.56 3.81 -8.18
N GLY A 347 -10.54 3.57 -9.06
CA GLY A 347 -11.60 4.52 -9.40
C GLY A 347 -12.51 4.86 -8.22
N ALA A 348 -12.90 3.86 -7.44
CA ALA A 348 -13.67 4.06 -6.21
C ALA A 348 -12.91 4.93 -5.19
N MET A 349 -11.64 4.63 -4.96
CA MET A 349 -10.79 5.41 -4.06
C MET A 349 -10.53 6.83 -4.56
N ASN A 350 -10.42 7.04 -5.88
CA ASN A 350 -10.34 8.38 -6.45
C ASN A 350 -11.61 9.21 -6.13
N THR A 351 -12.79 8.60 -6.19
CA THR A 351 -14.06 9.26 -5.80
C THR A 351 -14.06 9.61 -4.31
N VAL A 352 -13.57 8.73 -3.44
CA VAL A 352 -13.38 9.01 -2.00
C VAL A 352 -12.46 10.21 -1.80
N ALA A 353 -11.33 10.24 -2.49
CA ALA A 353 -10.36 11.34 -2.40
C ALA A 353 -10.96 12.69 -2.83
N VAL A 354 -11.76 12.71 -3.91
CA VAL A 354 -12.47 13.93 -4.36
C VAL A 354 -13.49 14.39 -3.31
N SER A 355 -14.26 13.47 -2.71
CA SER A 355 -15.19 13.80 -1.63
C SER A 355 -14.46 14.40 -0.41
N PHE A 356 -13.34 13.82 -0.03
CA PHE A 356 -12.54 14.31 1.10
C PHE A 356 -11.91 15.68 0.81
N MET A 357 -11.44 15.89 -0.41
CA MET A 357 -10.93 17.19 -0.82
C MET A 357 -11.98 18.27 -0.72
N LYS A 358 -13.23 17.98 -1.13
CA LYS A 358 -14.36 18.91 -1.00
C LYS A 358 -14.67 19.19 0.47
N ILE A 359 -14.85 18.18 1.30
CA ILE A 359 -15.18 18.31 2.73
C ILE A 359 -14.09 19.11 3.45
N ALA A 360 -12.82 18.78 3.23
CA ALA A 360 -11.70 19.46 3.87
C ALA A 360 -11.59 20.94 3.45
N ASN A 361 -11.84 21.24 2.16
CA ASN A 361 -11.84 22.62 1.68
C ASN A 361 -13.00 23.44 2.29
N ASP A 362 -14.19 22.85 2.40
CA ASP A 362 -15.34 23.53 3.01
C ASP A 362 -15.07 23.83 4.51
N ILE A 363 -14.65 22.84 5.27
CA ILE A 363 -14.33 23.00 6.70
C ILE A 363 -13.24 24.08 6.89
N ARG A 364 -12.19 24.03 6.07
CA ARG A 364 -11.11 25.03 6.08
C ARG A 364 -11.64 26.42 5.76
N TYR A 365 -12.54 26.55 4.80
CA TYR A 365 -13.13 27.80 4.40
C TYR A 365 -14.03 28.39 5.51
N LEU A 366 -14.90 27.55 6.10
CA LEU A 366 -15.75 27.94 7.23
C LEU A 366 -14.94 28.32 8.47
N GLY A 367 -13.77 27.70 8.68
CA GLY A 367 -12.84 28.01 9.77
C GLY A 367 -11.91 29.19 9.50
N SER A 368 -12.03 29.88 8.36
CA SER A 368 -11.18 31.02 8.03
C SER A 368 -11.44 32.22 8.92
N GLY A 369 -10.42 32.92 9.29
CA GLY A 369 -10.54 34.11 10.13
C GLY A 369 -9.77 34.00 11.44
N PRO A 370 -10.28 34.48 12.56
CA PRO A 370 -11.69 34.86 12.85
C PRO A 370 -12.09 36.30 12.50
N ARG A 371 -11.13 37.19 12.19
CA ARG A 371 -11.46 38.62 12.03
C ARG A 371 -11.88 38.97 10.61
N CYS A 372 -11.12 38.51 9.61
CA CYS A 372 -11.31 38.87 8.20
C CYS A 372 -11.73 37.64 7.35
N GLY A 373 -12.04 36.53 7.96
CA GLY A 373 -12.60 35.33 7.31
C GLY A 373 -14.04 35.10 7.75
N LEU A 374 -14.56 33.89 7.46
CA LEU A 374 -15.94 33.55 7.80
C LEU A 374 -16.13 33.32 9.30
N GLY A 375 -15.19 32.66 9.97
CA GLY A 375 -15.22 32.43 11.40
C GLY A 375 -16.43 31.64 11.89
N GLU A 376 -17.04 30.83 11.04
CA GLU A 376 -18.21 29.99 11.38
C GLU A 376 -17.81 28.74 12.17
N LEU A 377 -16.58 28.27 12.00
CA LEU A 377 -15.99 27.18 12.76
C LEU A 377 -14.72 27.65 13.47
N SER A 378 -14.51 27.18 14.70
CA SER A 378 -13.22 27.27 15.40
C SER A 378 -12.48 25.93 15.26
N LEU A 379 -11.41 25.91 14.47
CA LEU A 379 -10.59 24.74 14.28
C LEU A 379 -9.56 24.61 15.41
N PRO A 380 -9.15 23.39 15.78
CA PRO A 380 -8.09 23.19 16.76
C PRO A 380 -6.74 23.68 16.22
N GLU A 381 -5.91 24.20 17.10
CA GLU A 381 -4.53 24.59 16.80
C GLU A 381 -3.65 23.34 16.80
N ASN A 382 -3.44 22.73 15.64
CA ASN A 382 -2.67 21.49 15.49
C ASN A 382 -1.17 21.71 15.34
N GLU A 383 -0.78 22.92 14.85
CA GLU A 383 0.61 23.26 14.56
C GLU A 383 1.00 24.54 15.31
N PRO A 384 2.26 24.63 15.83
CA PRO A 384 2.70 25.83 16.55
C PRO A 384 2.74 27.08 15.66
N GLY A 385 2.82 26.91 14.35
CA GLY A 385 2.95 28.01 13.39
C GLY A 385 4.28 28.75 13.49
N SER A 386 4.34 29.95 12.93
CA SER A 386 5.50 30.83 13.06
C SER A 386 5.34 31.80 14.24
N SER A 387 6.41 32.47 14.65
CA SER A 387 6.36 33.51 15.71
C SER A 387 5.43 34.69 15.38
N ILE A 388 5.22 34.97 14.09
CA ILE A 388 4.31 36.03 13.61
C ILE A 388 2.86 35.51 13.56
N MET A 389 2.65 34.21 13.34
CA MET A 389 1.34 33.56 13.19
C MET A 389 1.27 32.30 14.03
N PRO A 390 1.33 32.39 15.37
CA PRO A 390 1.30 31.23 16.26
C PRO A 390 -0.06 30.54 16.21
N GLY A 391 -0.07 29.21 16.30
CA GLY A 391 -1.29 28.41 16.33
C GLY A 391 -2.11 28.39 15.03
N LYS A 392 -1.44 28.63 13.90
CA LYS A 392 -2.12 28.80 12.61
C LYS A 392 -1.92 27.59 11.68
#